data_c878719220a9bd08329f66881a4e09f6
#
_entry.id   c878719220a9bd08329f66881a4e09f6
#
_cell.length_a   1.000
_cell.length_b   1.000
_cell.length_c   1.000
_cell.angle_alpha   90.00
_cell.angle_beta   90.00
_cell.angle_gamma   90.00
#
_symmetry.space_group_name_H-M   'P 1'
#
loop_
_entity.id
_entity.type
_entity.pdbx_description
1 polymer ?
#
loop_
_entity_poly.entity_id
_entity_poly.type
_entity_poly.pdbx_seq_one_letter_code
_entity_poly.pdbx_strand_id
1 'polypeptide(L)'
;MIKNTSLLPGQHVTKNSVIATLENPEFITLQQTYLDSHAQTEYLRMEYERQKNLSAEQAASQKKFQQSKADYLSMKSRQDAAATQLSLLGVNPETLLRDGIQPLLEVKAPISGYVVNVAMNMGKYINPGEALCEVIDKSAPMLCLTTYEKDLADMQTGSPVQFRVNGMGTQTFNGTVISIGQKVDEVNRSLEVYASIKETNPQFRPGMYVTAHIQKQ
;
A
#
# COMPACT_ATOMS: atom_id res chain seq x y z
N MET A 1 -17.93 -1.01 8.76
CA MET A 1 -18.04 -2.28 9.51
C MET A 1 -17.55 -3.43 8.66
N ILE A 2 -16.81 -4.40 9.24
CA ILE A 2 -16.37 -5.61 8.51
C ILE A 2 -17.59 -6.50 8.25
N LYS A 3 -17.85 -6.76 6.97
CA LYS A 3 -18.96 -7.64 6.56
C LYS A 3 -18.52 -9.10 6.45
N ASN A 4 -17.34 -9.30 5.85
CA ASN A 4 -16.77 -10.64 5.68
C ASN A 4 -15.24 -10.58 5.73
N THR A 5 -14.65 -11.61 6.33
CA THR A 5 -13.22 -11.92 6.27
C THR A 5 -13.05 -13.42 6.49
N SER A 6 -12.17 -14.03 5.73
CA SER A 6 -11.79 -15.45 5.85
C SER A 6 -10.32 -15.62 6.17
N LEU A 7 -9.62 -14.55 6.55
CA LEU A 7 -8.18 -14.59 6.81
C LEU A 7 -7.88 -15.31 8.11
N LEU A 8 -6.89 -16.20 8.01
CA LEU A 8 -6.29 -16.87 9.16
C LEU A 8 -4.82 -16.45 9.31
N PRO A 9 -4.32 -16.28 10.54
CA PRO A 9 -2.90 -16.10 10.78
C PRO A 9 -2.08 -17.25 10.16
N GLY A 10 -1.00 -16.92 9.48
CA GLY A 10 -0.16 -17.87 8.76
C GLY A 10 -0.62 -18.22 7.33
N GLN A 11 -1.80 -17.80 6.92
CA GLN A 11 -2.28 -17.99 5.56
C GLN A 11 -1.45 -17.17 4.56
N HIS A 12 -1.14 -17.76 3.40
CA HIS A 12 -0.54 -17.02 2.29
C HIS A 12 -1.62 -16.28 1.49
N VAL A 13 -1.36 -15.01 1.19
CA VAL A 13 -2.19 -14.19 0.31
C VAL A 13 -1.37 -13.70 -0.87
N THR A 14 -2.01 -13.51 -2.01
CA THR A 14 -1.41 -12.91 -3.20
C THR A 14 -1.76 -11.43 -3.29
N LYS A 15 -0.87 -10.65 -3.86
CA LYS A 15 -1.13 -9.23 -4.15
C LYS A 15 -2.46 -9.07 -4.89
N ASN A 16 -3.25 -8.09 -4.48
CA ASN A 16 -4.60 -7.78 -5.00
C ASN A 16 -5.69 -8.82 -4.69
N SER A 17 -5.42 -9.90 -3.96
CA SER A 17 -6.50 -10.78 -3.47
C SER A 17 -7.34 -10.05 -2.41
N VAL A 18 -8.65 -10.28 -2.42
CA VAL A 18 -9.58 -9.70 -1.44
C VAL A 18 -9.35 -10.36 -0.08
N ILE A 19 -9.07 -9.56 0.94
CA ILE A 19 -8.79 -10.01 2.31
C ILE A 19 -9.94 -9.74 3.27
N ALA A 20 -10.75 -8.72 2.97
CA ALA A 20 -11.96 -8.40 3.71
C ALA A 20 -12.94 -7.62 2.84
N THR A 21 -14.21 -7.60 3.21
CA THR A 21 -15.20 -6.69 2.63
C THR A 21 -15.80 -5.82 3.74
N LEU A 22 -15.93 -4.54 3.43
CA LEU A 22 -16.41 -3.52 4.36
C LEU A 22 -17.74 -2.95 3.89
N GLU A 23 -18.66 -2.78 4.83
CA GLU A 23 -19.85 -1.96 4.66
C GLU A 23 -19.52 -0.54 5.13
N ASN A 24 -19.61 0.44 4.21
CA ASN A 24 -19.29 1.84 4.49
C ASN A 24 -20.26 2.76 3.74
N PRO A 25 -21.15 3.48 4.45
CA PRO A 25 -22.07 4.43 3.83
C PRO A 25 -21.37 5.55 3.07
N GLU A 26 -20.22 6.04 3.54
CA GLU A 26 -19.45 7.08 2.86
C GLU A 26 -18.95 6.60 1.48
N PHE A 27 -18.62 5.32 1.35
CA PHE A 27 -18.24 4.72 0.07
C PHE A 27 -19.40 4.76 -0.93
N ILE A 28 -20.62 4.51 -0.49
CA ILE A 28 -21.83 4.61 -1.34
C ILE A 28 -22.04 6.06 -1.78
N THR A 29 -21.93 7.01 -0.84
CA THR A 29 -22.06 8.45 -1.13
C THR A 29 -21.00 8.94 -2.11
N LEU A 30 -19.77 8.46 -1.98
CA LEU A 30 -18.68 8.80 -2.91
C LEU A 30 -18.97 8.31 -4.34
N GLN A 31 -19.46 7.08 -4.49
CA GLN A 31 -19.87 6.53 -5.78
C GLN A 31 -21.01 7.35 -6.40
N GLN A 32 -22.02 7.71 -5.61
CA GLN A 32 -23.10 8.57 -6.06
C GLN A 32 -22.56 9.93 -6.52
N THR A 33 -21.67 10.55 -5.74
CA THR A 33 -21.05 11.84 -6.11
C THR A 33 -20.32 11.75 -7.45
N TYR A 34 -19.62 10.64 -7.71
CA TYR A 34 -18.95 10.43 -9.00
C TYR A 34 -19.96 10.31 -10.14
N LEU A 35 -20.98 9.47 -10.00
CA LEU A 35 -22.00 9.26 -11.05
C LEU A 35 -22.76 10.55 -11.38
N ASP A 36 -23.18 11.30 -10.35
CA ASP A 36 -23.88 12.56 -10.53
C ASP A 36 -23.01 13.61 -11.22
N SER A 37 -21.75 13.75 -10.77
CA SER A 37 -20.82 14.72 -11.36
C SER A 37 -20.42 14.31 -12.79
N HIS A 38 -20.33 13.01 -13.10
CA HIS A 38 -20.07 12.52 -14.44
C HIS A 38 -21.21 12.92 -15.40
N ALA A 39 -22.46 12.63 -15.04
CA ALA A 39 -23.64 12.97 -15.86
C ALA A 39 -23.74 14.48 -16.09
N GLN A 40 -23.51 15.29 -15.05
CA GLN A 40 -23.51 16.75 -15.18
C GLN A 40 -22.34 17.28 -16.01
N THR A 41 -21.16 16.68 -15.90
CA THR A 41 -20.00 17.07 -16.71
C THR A 41 -20.25 16.82 -18.19
N GLU A 42 -20.88 15.71 -18.56
CA GLU A 42 -21.24 15.44 -19.96
C GLU A 42 -22.22 16.47 -20.51
N TYR A 43 -23.27 16.82 -19.75
CA TYR A 43 -24.22 17.85 -20.13
C TYR A 43 -23.53 19.22 -20.31
N LEU A 44 -22.74 19.65 -19.34
CA LEU A 44 -22.05 20.94 -19.36
C LEU A 44 -20.96 21.00 -20.44
N ARG A 45 -20.34 19.89 -20.79
CA ARG A 45 -19.40 19.79 -21.91
C ARG A 45 -20.10 20.09 -23.23
N MET A 46 -21.25 19.47 -23.48
CA MET A 46 -22.04 19.74 -24.69
C MET A 46 -22.51 21.19 -24.77
N GLU A 47 -22.93 21.77 -23.62
CA GLU A 47 -23.32 23.19 -23.55
C GLU A 47 -22.13 24.12 -23.82
N TYR A 48 -20.98 23.84 -23.23
CA TYR A 48 -19.74 24.60 -23.48
C TYR A 48 -19.33 24.56 -24.95
N GLU A 49 -19.35 23.38 -25.58
CA GLU A 49 -19.02 23.21 -27.00
C GLU A 49 -20.02 23.98 -27.89
N ARG A 50 -21.31 23.92 -27.57
CA ARG A 50 -22.35 24.70 -28.25
C ARG A 50 -22.11 26.19 -28.16
N GLN A 51 -21.85 26.72 -26.95
CA GLN A 51 -21.59 28.15 -26.76
C GLN A 51 -20.27 28.59 -27.41
N LYS A 52 -19.27 27.71 -27.44
CA LYS A 52 -18.01 27.98 -28.15
C LYS A 52 -18.23 28.19 -29.65
N ASN A 53 -18.98 27.31 -30.28
CA ASN A 53 -19.27 27.39 -31.72
C ASN A 53 -20.11 28.66 -32.04
N LEU A 54 -21.15 28.92 -31.27
CA LEU A 54 -21.99 30.13 -31.43
C LEU A 54 -21.19 31.43 -31.22
N SER A 55 -20.24 31.43 -30.28
CA SER A 55 -19.39 32.62 -30.04
C SER A 55 -18.41 32.83 -31.20
N ALA A 56 -17.90 31.77 -31.84
CA ALA A 56 -17.05 31.88 -33.02
C ALA A 56 -17.79 32.47 -34.22
N GLU A 57 -19.07 32.19 -34.33
CA GLU A 57 -19.96 32.71 -35.38
C GLU A 57 -20.55 34.12 -35.02
N GLN A 58 -20.07 34.76 -33.95
CA GLN A 58 -20.59 36.03 -33.41
C GLN A 58 -22.09 35.98 -33.03
N ALA A 59 -22.66 34.81 -32.91
CA ALA A 59 -24.08 34.59 -32.59
C ALA A 59 -24.37 34.44 -31.08
N ALA A 60 -23.35 34.37 -30.23
CA ALA A 60 -23.50 34.28 -28.78
C ALA A 60 -22.71 35.35 -28.03
N SER A 61 -23.23 35.71 -26.85
CA SER A 61 -22.56 36.65 -25.92
C SER A 61 -21.29 35.94 -25.34
N GLN A 62 -20.16 36.64 -25.40
CA GLN A 62 -18.89 36.19 -24.82
C GLN A 62 -19.05 35.87 -23.32
N LYS A 63 -19.95 36.57 -22.60
CA LYS A 63 -20.27 36.26 -21.21
C LYS A 63 -20.87 34.88 -21.03
N LYS A 64 -21.78 34.43 -21.92
CA LYS A 64 -22.39 33.10 -21.87
C LYS A 64 -21.34 32.00 -22.15
N PHE A 65 -20.44 32.24 -23.10
CA PHE A 65 -19.34 31.32 -23.38
C PHE A 65 -18.41 31.17 -22.17
N GLN A 66 -18.00 32.27 -21.54
CA GLN A 66 -17.14 32.22 -20.35
C GLN A 66 -17.84 31.52 -19.19
N GLN A 67 -19.15 31.77 -18.98
CA GLN A 67 -19.94 31.11 -17.95
C GLN A 67 -20.00 29.58 -18.19
N SER A 68 -20.38 29.14 -19.39
CA SER A 68 -20.48 27.71 -19.72
C SER A 68 -19.14 26.99 -19.58
N LYS A 69 -18.03 27.67 -19.92
CA LYS A 69 -16.68 27.15 -19.70
C LYS A 69 -16.37 26.98 -18.21
N ALA A 70 -16.69 27.98 -17.39
CA ALA A 70 -16.46 27.93 -15.95
C ALA A 70 -17.27 26.80 -15.28
N ASP A 71 -18.54 26.66 -15.64
CA ASP A 71 -19.44 25.64 -15.12
C ASP A 71 -18.94 24.23 -15.49
N TYR A 72 -18.55 24.01 -16.75
CA TYR A 72 -17.97 22.76 -17.19
C TYR A 72 -16.68 22.40 -16.42
N LEU A 73 -15.73 23.34 -16.32
CA LEU A 73 -14.46 23.09 -15.63
C LEU A 73 -14.65 22.82 -14.13
N SER A 74 -15.60 23.54 -13.49
CA SER A 74 -15.92 23.31 -12.08
C SER A 74 -16.47 21.91 -11.85
N MET A 75 -17.43 21.48 -12.68
CA MET A 75 -18.02 20.15 -12.54
C MET A 75 -17.03 19.03 -12.88
N LYS A 76 -16.20 19.25 -13.91
CA LYS A 76 -15.12 18.31 -14.25
C LYS A 76 -14.13 18.12 -13.10
N SER A 77 -13.73 19.21 -12.43
CA SER A 77 -12.86 19.12 -11.27
C SER A 77 -13.47 18.30 -10.14
N ARG A 78 -14.79 18.44 -9.92
CA ARG A 78 -15.52 17.64 -8.93
C ARG A 78 -15.57 16.17 -9.30
N GLN A 79 -15.83 15.86 -10.56
CA GLN A 79 -15.78 14.48 -11.09
C GLN A 79 -14.40 13.86 -10.91
N ASP A 80 -13.34 14.57 -11.33
CA ASP A 80 -11.96 14.12 -11.27
C ASP A 80 -11.53 13.86 -9.80
N ALA A 81 -11.97 14.71 -8.87
CA ALA A 81 -11.72 14.51 -7.44
C ALA A 81 -12.39 13.23 -6.91
N ALA A 82 -13.67 13.02 -7.25
CA ALA A 82 -14.40 11.81 -6.83
C ALA A 82 -13.80 10.55 -7.48
N ALA A 83 -13.40 10.61 -8.76
CA ALA A 83 -12.72 9.53 -9.45
C ALA A 83 -11.39 9.16 -8.77
N THR A 84 -10.62 10.18 -8.37
CA THR A 84 -9.35 9.98 -7.67
C THR A 84 -9.56 9.30 -6.32
N GLN A 85 -10.56 9.74 -5.54
CA GLN A 85 -10.88 9.12 -4.25
C GLN A 85 -11.31 7.65 -4.42
N LEU A 86 -12.12 7.33 -5.43
CA LEU A 86 -12.50 5.93 -5.73
C LEU A 86 -11.28 5.09 -6.11
N SER A 87 -10.37 5.64 -6.92
CA SER A 87 -9.13 4.95 -7.32
C SER A 87 -8.22 4.67 -6.13
N LEU A 88 -8.12 5.58 -5.16
CA LEU A 88 -7.39 5.37 -3.91
C LEU A 88 -7.98 4.23 -3.07
N LEU A 89 -9.28 3.99 -3.18
CA LEU A 89 -9.96 2.84 -2.56
C LEU A 89 -9.84 1.55 -3.39
N GLY A 90 -9.10 1.59 -4.51
CA GLY A 90 -8.91 0.44 -5.40
C GLY A 90 -10.11 0.15 -6.31
N VAL A 91 -11.02 1.11 -6.45
CA VAL A 91 -12.20 1.01 -7.33
C VAL A 91 -11.94 1.74 -8.64
N ASN A 92 -12.14 1.08 -9.77
CA ASN A 92 -12.09 1.74 -11.07
C ASN A 92 -13.40 2.50 -11.30
N PRO A 93 -13.37 3.86 -11.43
CA PRO A 93 -14.59 4.64 -11.62
C PRO A 93 -15.39 4.27 -12.89
N GLU A 94 -14.73 3.84 -13.95
CA GLU A 94 -15.41 3.43 -15.19
C GLU A 94 -16.31 2.20 -15.00
N THR A 95 -15.95 1.31 -14.07
CA THR A 95 -16.79 0.13 -13.79
C THR A 95 -18.13 0.52 -13.19
N LEU A 96 -18.19 1.63 -12.44
CA LEU A 96 -19.44 2.11 -11.85
C LEU A 96 -20.46 2.59 -12.89
N LEU A 97 -19.98 3.13 -14.01
CA LEU A 97 -20.86 3.56 -15.11
C LEU A 97 -21.56 2.37 -15.77
N ARG A 98 -20.92 1.20 -15.74
CA ARG A 98 -21.45 -0.04 -16.33
C ARG A 98 -22.22 -0.87 -15.32
N ASP A 99 -21.66 -1.07 -14.14
CA ASP A 99 -22.12 -2.08 -13.18
C ASP A 99 -22.95 -1.46 -12.03
N GLY A 100 -23.00 -0.12 -11.94
CA GLY A 100 -23.72 0.60 -10.89
C GLY A 100 -22.99 0.62 -9.54
N ILE A 101 -23.70 1.12 -8.51
CA ILE A 101 -23.15 1.31 -7.16
C ILE A 101 -22.88 -0.05 -6.50
N GLN A 102 -21.65 -0.21 -6.02
CA GLN A 102 -21.20 -1.38 -5.25
C GLN A 102 -21.50 -1.18 -3.76
N PRO A 103 -22.24 -2.10 -3.11
CA PRO A 103 -22.62 -1.93 -1.70
C PRO A 103 -21.46 -2.18 -0.72
N LEU A 104 -20.45 -2.94 -1.13
CA LEU A 104 -19.35 -3.37 -0.30
C LEU A 104 -18.02 -2.88 -0.87
N LEU A 105 -17.16 -2.35 -0.01
CA LEU A 105 -15.79 -2.01 -0.33
C LEU A 105 -14.89 -3.23 -0.11
N GLU A 106 -14.18 -3.65 -1.15
CA GLU A 106 -13.18 -4.72 -1.08
C GLU A 106 -11.84 -4.17 -0.58
N VAL A 107 -11.32 -4.77 0.48
CA VAL A 107 -9.95 -4.54 0.94
C VAL A 107 -9.06 -5.61 0.33
N LYS A 108 -8.03 -5.18 -0.40
CA LYS A 108 -7.11 -6.07 -1.13
C LYS A 108 -5.73 -6.09 -0.48
N ALA A 109 -5.06 -7.25 -0.55
CA ALA A 109 -3.69 -7.39 -0.08
C ALA A 109 -2.74 -6.49 -0.90
N PRO A 110 -1.95 -5.62 -0.26
CA PRO A 110 -1.03 -4.71 -0.98
C PRO A 110 0.18 -5.44 -1.57
N ILE A 111 0.59 -6.55 -0.96
CA ILE A 111 1.71 -7.41 -1.38
C ILE A 111 1.30 -8.88 -1.27
N SER A 112 2.05 -9.75 -1.94
CA SER A 112 1.99 -11.19 -1.68
C SER A 112 2.79 -11.53 -0.44
N GLY A 113 2.29 -12.44 0.40
CA GLY A 113 3.00 -12.80 1.63
C GLY A 113 2.14 -13.59 2.61
N TYR A 114 2.59 -13.69 3.84
CA TYR A 114 1.93 -14.43 4.90
C TYR A 114 1.26 -13.47 5.88
N VAL A 115 -0.01 -13.74 6.17
CA VAL A 115 -0.81 -12.94 7.08
C VAL A 115 -0.39 -13.18 8.53
N VAL A 116 -0.19 -12.10 9.26
CA VAL A 116 0.05 -12.10 10.71
C VAL A 116 -0.80 -11.04 11.40
N ASN A 117 -0.91 -11.10 12.71
CA ASN A 117 -1.56 -10.09 13.53
C ASN A 117 -2.97 -9.69 13.03
N VAL A 118 -3.82 -10.68 12.76
CA VAL A 118 -5.19 -10.41 12.31
C VAL A 118 -5.98 -9.74 13.45
N ALA A 119 -6.34 -8.46 13.26
CA ALA A 119 -7.07 -7.64 14.23
C ALA A 119 -8.54 -7.44 13.83
N MET A 120 -9.01 -8.13 12.80
CA MET A 120 -10.37 -8.00 12.25
C MET A 120 -11.23 -9.22 12.53
N ASN A 121 -12.50 -8.94 12.89
CA ASN A 121 -13.55 -9.93 13.04
C ASN A 121 -14.81 -9.44 12.32
N MET A 122 -15.65 -10.34 11.86
CA MET A 122 -16.96 -9.99 11.29
C MET A 122 -17.78 -9.17 12.29
N GLY A 123 -18.40 -8.11 11.82
CA GLY A 123 -19.20 -7.20 12.66
C GLY A 123 -18.37 -6.13 13.39
N LYS A 124 -17.04 -6.20 13.41
CA LYS A 124 -16.20 -5.16 14.03
C LYS A 124 -16.27 -3.87 13.23
N TYR A 125 -16.42 -2.74 13.94
CA TYR A 125 -16.20 -1.42 13.37
C TYR A 125 -14.72 -1.13 13.34
N ILE A 126 -14.26 -0.45 12.27
CA ILE A 126 -12.87 -0.07 12.06
C ILE A 126 -12.84 1.43 11.86
N ASN A 127 -11.90 2.09 12.52
CA ASN A 127 -11.63 3.50 12.34
C ASN A 127 -10.55 3.70 11.26
N PRO A 128 -10.56 4.85 10.56
CA PRO A 128 -9.47 5.22 9.66
C PRO A 128 -8.11 5.17 10.38
N GLY A 129 -7.13 4.50 9.75
CA GLY A 129 -5.79 4.31 10.33
C GLY A 129 -5.63 3.06 11.21
N GLU A 130 -6.71 2.32 11.50
CA GLU A 130 -6.62 1.06 12.25
C GLU A 130 -6.12 -0.07 11.32
N ALA A 131 -5.06 -0.78 11.75
CA ALA A 131 -4.53 -1.91 11.00
C ALA A 131 -5.49 -3.11 11.08
N LEU A 132 -5.78 -3.72 9.94
CA LEU A 132 -6.62 -4.91 9.83
C LEU A 132 -5.84 -6.20 10.05
N CYS A 133 -4.69 -6.29 9.43
CA CYS A 133 -3.71 -7.36 9.57
C CYS A 133 -2.36 -6.84 9.05
N GLU A 134 -1.33 -7.63 9.27
CA GLU A 134 -0.03 -7.43 8.66
C GLU A 134 0.23 -8.54 7.64
N VAL A 135 0.91 -8.20 6.54
CA VAL A 135 1.34 -9.17 5.53
C VAL A 135 2.86 -9.12 5.44
N ILE A 136 3.51 -10.22 5.74
CA ILE A 136 4.97 -10.35 5.72
C ILE A 136 5.40 -10.98 4.40
N ASP A 137 6.20 -10.24 3.63
CA ASP A 137 6.93 -10.80 2.49
C ASP A 137 8.18 -11.55 2.98
N LYS A 138 8.30 -12.82 2.60
CA LYS A 138 9.44 -13.68 2.92
C LYS A 138 10.39 -13.89 1.76
N SER A 139 10.20 -13.20 0.65
CA SER A 139 10.98 -13.39 -0.57
C SER A 139 12.45 -12.98 -0.41
N ALA A 140 12.71 -11.96 0.41
CA ALA A 140 14.06 -11.45 0.63
C ALA A 140 14.32 -11.20 2.13
N PRO A 141 14.49 -12.25 2.94
CA PRO A 141 14.81 -12.08 4.36
C PRO A 141 16.20 -11.47 4.53
N MET A 142 16.32 -10.60 5.53
CA MET A 142 17.59 -9.98 5.92
C MET A 142 17.93 -10.31 7.36
N LEU A 143 19.24 -10.32 7.67
CA LEU A 143 19.71 -10.36 9.04
C LEU A 143 19.81 -8.93 9.57
N CYS A 144 19.32 -8.75 10.79
CA CYS A 144 19.61 -7.58 11.61
C CYS A 144 20.52 -8.06 12.75
N LEU A 145 21.79 -7.67 12.71
CA LEU A 145 22.82 -8.07 13.63
C LEU A 145 23.18 -6.88 14.52
N THR A 146 23.35 -7.13 15.81
CA THR A 146 23.84 -6.13 16.74
C THR A 146 25.33 -6.31 16.93
N THR A 147 26.13 -5.30 16.64
CA THR A 147 27.58 -5.30 16.87
C THR A 147 28.00 -4.17 17.80
N TYR A 148 29.17 -4.30 18.42
CA TYR A 148 29.68 -3.27 19.30
C TYR A 148 30.59 -2.29 18.55
N GLU A 149 30.65 -1.04 19.03
CA GLU A 149 31.48 0.03 18.47
C GLU A 149 32.94 -0.38 18.28
N LYS A 150 33.50 -1.16 19.23
CA LYS A 150 34.88 -1.64 19.20
C LYS A 150 35.20 -2.58 18.01
N ASP A 151 34.19 -3.25 17.47
CA ASP A 151 34.34 -4.22 16.38
C ASP A 151 34.05 -3.58 15.00
N LEU A 152 33.71 -2.29 14.99
CA LEU A 152 33.32 -1.59 13.78
C LEU A 152 34.47 -1.40 12.79
N ALA A 153 35.70 -1.19 13.29
CA ALA A 153 36.86 -0.94 12.46
C ALA A 153 37.19 -2.10 11.48
N ASP A 154 36.78 -3.30 11.84
CA ASP A 154 37.04 -4.54 11.09
C ASP A 154 35.88 -4.94 10.15
N MET A 155 34.84 -4.09 10.03
CA MET A 155 33.65 -4.38 9.24
C MET A 155 33.45 -3.40 8.10
N GLN A 156 33.09 -3.93 6.94
CA GLN A 156 32.75 -3.14 5.76
C GLN A 156 31.52 -3.72 5.07
N THR A 157 30.85 -2.88 4.29
CA THR A 157 29.85 -3.37 3.33
C THR A 157 30.54 -4.33 2.35
N GLY A 158 29.95 -5.52 2.17
CA GLY A 158 30.55 -6.59 1.38
C GLY A 158 31.23 -7.68 2.23
N SER A 159 31.48 -7.46 3.53
CA SER A 159 32.08 -8.48 4.41
C SER A 159 31.21 -9.74 4.47
N PRO A 160 31.82 -10.94 4.34
CA PRO A 160 31.08 -12.20 4.44
C PRO A 160 30.62 -12.44 5.87
N VAL A 161 29.40 -12.96 5.99
CA VAL A 161 28.77 -13.32 7.26
C VAL A 161 28.44 -14.79 7.25
N GLN A 162 28.85 -15.52 8.29
CA GLN A 162 28.34 -16.87 8.57
C GLN A 162 27.42 -16.83 9.77
N PHE A 163 26.26 -17.45 9.67
CA PHE A 163 25.28 -17.42 10.77
C PHE A 163 24.58 -18.76 10.96
N ARG A 164 24.10 -18.96 12.17
CA ARG A 164 23.25 -20.09 12.56
C ARG A 164 21.94 -19.54 13.09
N VAL A 165 20.85 -20.20 12.76
CA VAL A 165 19.52 -19.87 13.25
C VAL A 165 19.22 -20.72 14.48
N ASN A 166 18.86 -20.10 15.60
CA ASN A 166 18.50 -20.80 16.81
C ASN A 166 17.25 -21.66 16.55
N GLY A 167 17.32 -22.93 16.96
CA GLY A 167 16.24 -23.90 16.72
C GLY A 167 16.32 -24.65 15.37
N MET A 168 17.32 -24.37 14.51
CA MET A 168 17.53 -25.10 13.24
C MET A 168 18.77 -26.04 13.25
N GLY A 169 19.18 -26.50 14.43
CA GLY A 169 20.30 -27.39 14.58
C GLY A 169 21.67 -26.71 14.38
N THR A 170 22.62 -27.44 13.81
CA THR A 170 24.02 -26.98 13.62
C THR A 170 24.28 -26.41 12.22
N GLN A 171 23.25 -26.31 11.38
CA GLN A 171 23.39 -25.82 10.01
C GLN A 171 23.87 -24.35 10.01
N THR A 172 24.91 -24.10 9.21
CA THR A 172 25.49 -22.78 9.00
C THR A 172 25.05 -22.24 7.64
N PHE A 173 24.66 -21.00 7.60
CA PHE A 173 24.23 -20.27 6.40
C PHE A 173 25.19 -19.13 6.13
N ASN A 174 25.21 -18.65 4.89
CA ASN A 174 26.07 -17.56 4.46
C ASN A 174 25.27 -16.32 4.09
N GLY A 175 25.87 -15.17 4.37
CA GLY A 175 25.34 -13.86 4.05
C GLY A 175 26.43 -12.88 3.66
N THR A 176 26.04 -11.65 3.40
CA THR A 176 26.96 -10.55 3.08
C THR A 176 26.44 -9.27 3.73
N VAL A 177 27.29 -8.53 4.40
CA VAL A 177 26.96 -7.21 4.95
C VAL A 177 26.54 -6.26 3.82
N ILE A 178 25.34 -5.70 3.92
CA ILE A 178 24.80 -4.76 2.93
C ILE A 178 24.75 -3.33 3.44
N SER A 179 24.61 -3.16 4.75
CA SER A 179 24.54 -1.84 5.38
C SER A 179 25.02 -1.90 6.82
N ILE A 180 25.64 -0.84 7.26
CA ILE A 180 26.09 -0.62 8.65
C ILE A 180 25.38 0.61 9.16
N GLY A 181 24.69 0.50 10.29
CA GLY A 181 24.00 1.61 10.94
C GLY A 181 24.94 2.76 11.24
N GLN A 182 24.45 3.98 11.11
CA GLN A 182 25.24 5.20 11.35
C GLN A 182 24.98 5.81 12.75
N LYS A 183 24.08 5.19 13.51
CA LYS A 183 23.77 5.62 14.87
C LYS A 183 24.14 4.52 15.85
N VAL A 184 24.94 4.90 16.87
CA VAL A 184 25.27 4.03 18.00
C VAL A 184 24.19 4.19 19.07
N ASP A 185 23.70 3.09 19.61
CA ASP A 185 22.85 3.08 20.80
C ASP A 185 23.67 3.48 22.01
N GLU A 186 23.27 4.57 22.68
CA GLU A 186 24.04 5.18 23.77
C GLU A 186 24.10 4.31 25.04
N VAL A 187 23.10 3.43 25.22
CA VAL A 187 22.99 2.56 26.40
C VAL A 187 23.91 1.35 26.26
N ASN A 188 23.82 0.69 25.12
CA ASN A 188 24.51 -0.59 24.88
C ASN A 188 25.82 -0.45 24.12
N ARG A 189 26.14 0.76 23.62
CA ARG A 189 27.26 1.04 22.72
C ARG A 189 27.33 0.08 21.53
N SER A 190 26.17 -0.16 20.98
CA SER A 190 25.99 -1.07 19.86
C SER A 190 25.38 -0.35 18.66
N LEU A 191 25.55 -0.95 17.50
CA LEU A 191 24.93 -0.50 16.26
C LEU A 191 24.37 -1.70 15.48
N GLU A 192 23.41 -1.41 14.61
CA GLU A 192 22.79 -2.42 13.77
C GLU A 192 23.57 -2.60 12.47
N VAL A 193 23.80 -3.86 12.11
CA VAL A 193 24.39 -4.25 10.84
C VAL A 193 23.39 -5.12 10.09
N TYR A 194 23.11 -4.74 8.88
CA TYR A 194 22.19 -5.50 8.02
C TYR A 194 22.98 -6.34 7.03
N ALA A 195 22.61 -7.62 6.93
CA ALA A 195 23.22 -8.51 5.97
C ALA A 195 22.16 -9.23 5.13
N SER A 196 22.46 -9.42 3.85
CA SER A 196 21.67 -10.26 2.97
C SER A 196 21.96 -11.73 3.23
N ILE A 197 20.97 -12.57 3.00
CA ILE A 197 21.08 -14.02 3.11
C ILE A 197 21.28 -14.58 1.69
N LYS A 198 22.33 -15.39 1.47
CA LYS A 198 22.59 -15.98 0.16
C LYS A 198 21.69 -17.19 -0.13
N GLU A 199 21.38 -17.96 0.90
CA GLU A 199 20.62 -19.21 0.80
C GLU A 199 19.31 -19.06 1.56
N THR A 200 18.18 -19.00 0.86
CA THR A 200 16.87 -18.94 1.50
C THR A 200 16.42 -20.32 1.98
N ASN A 201 15.86 -20.37 3.18
CA ASN A 201 15.24 -21.58 3.72
C ASN A 201 13.75 -21.31 4.01
N PRO A 202 12.81 -22.15 3.54
CA PRO A 202 11.37 -21.96 3.80
C PRO A 202 11.00 -21.92 5.29
N GLN A 203 11.86 -22.47 6.15
CA GLN A 203 11.65 -22.47 7.60
C GLN A 203 12.03 -21.15 8.27
N PHE A 204 12.71 -20.24 7.59
CA PHE A 204 13.01 -18.92 8.14
C PHE A 204 11.74 -18.16 8.46
N ARG A 205 11.72 -17.55 9.62
CA ARG A 205 10.63 -16.70 10.09
C ARG A 205 11.21 -15.38 10.60
N PRO A 206 10.65 -14.24 10.24
CA PRO A 206 11.00 -12.96 10.87
C PRO A 206 10.91 -13.07 12.40
N GLY A 207 11.86 -12.47 13.09
CA GLY A 207 11.95 -12.55 14.56
C GLY A 207 12.71 -13.76 15.09
N MET A 208 13.20 -14.66 14.23
CA MET A 208 14.11 -15.73 14.70
C MET A 208 15.46 -15.15 15.13
N TYR A 209 15.97 -15.63 16.26
CA TYR A 209 17.30 -15.26 16.72
C TYR A 209 18.37 -16.01 15.93
N VAL A 210 19.44 -15.28 15.64
CA VAL A 210 20.61 -15.81 14.95
C VAL A 210 21.89 -15.51 15.72
N THR A 211 22.86 -16.40 15.61
CA THR A 211 24.23 -16.13 16.03
C THR A 211 25.08 -16.03 14.78
N ALA A 212 25.76 -14.91 14.59
CA ALA A 212 26.52 -14.64 13.39
C ALA A 212 27.99 -14.34 13.69
N HIS A 213 28.86 -14.70 12.77
CA HIS A 213 30.26 -14.34 12.73
C HIS A 213 30.54 -13.58 11.44
N ILE A 214 30.97 -12.34 11.57
CA ILE A 214 31.43 -11.53 10.44
C ILE A 214 32.92 -11.77 10.29
N GLN A 215 33.35 -12.17 9.09
CA GLN A 215 34.77 -12.37 8.84
C GLN A 215 35.48 -11.05 8.75
N LYS A 216 36.52 -10.87 9.58
CA LYS A 216 37.42 -9.72 9.53
C LYS A 216 38.25 -9.83 8.25
N GLN A 217 38.44 -8.74 7.57
CA GLN A 217 39.40 -8.63 6.47
C GLN A 217 40.80 -8.37 7.01
#